data_cc10201a97777571d1977175363588a1
#
_entry.id   cc10201a97777571d1977175363588a1
#
_cell.length_a   1.000
_cell.length_b   1.000
_cell.length_c   1.000
_cell.angle_alpha   90.00
_cell.angle_beta   90.00
_cell.angle_gamma   90.00
#
_symmetry.space_group_name_H-M   'P 1'
#
loop_
_entity.id
_entity.type
_entity.pdbx_description
1 polymer ?
#
loop_
_entity_poly.entity_id
_entity_poly.type
_entity_poly.pdbx_seq_one_letter_code
_entity_poly.pdbx_strand_id
1 'polypeptide(L)'
;MGMKIYGKVKPHPSGNVSRIRLCSVNRKYSILSFNACTIRDLGMEKDMRILFAQDSDTNVWFFAFGDTDNMKDGSLVRPQIKNGNVVSVRVQNKVVIDKICDEVKADRATFNISMHPKREGGREWYRIITTTPYKVEEY
;
A
#
# COMPACT_ATOMS: atom_id res chain seq x y z
N MET A 1 28.80 -28.67 12.22
CA MET A 1 28.26 -28.49 11.79
C MET A 1 27.42 -27.90 11.68
N GLY A 2 27.34 -27.50 11.77
CA GLY A 2 26.72 -26.81 11.53
C GLY A 2 25.55 -26.87 11.19
N MET A 3 24.90 -27.14 11.33
CA MET A 3 23.86 -27.04 10.96
C MET A 3 23.14 -26.28 11.34
N LYS A 4 22.87 -25.83 11.18
CA LYS A 4 22.17 -25.08 11.33
C LYS A 4 21.08 -25.05 11.47
N ILE A 5 21.04 -24.77 11.47
CA ILE A 5 20.13 -24.66 12.00
C ILE A 5 19.23 -23.77 11.56
N TYR A 6 18.70 -24.02 10.64
CA TYR A 6 17.91 -23.30 9.96
C TYR A 6 16.66 -23.21 10.55
N GLY A 7 16.23 -24.12 10.95
CA GLY A 7 14.95 -24.19 11.38
C GLY A 7 14.55 -23.24 12.33
N LYS A 8 15.44 -22.76 12.97
CA LYS A 8 15.08 -21.94 13.89
C LYS A 8 14.78 -20.71 13.44
N VAL A 9 15.15 -20.63 12.57
CA VAL A 9 15.04 -19.44 12.08
C VAL A 9 13.75 -19.03 11.85
N LYS A 10 13.44 -19.34 12.18
CA LYS A 10 12.53 -18.92 11.86
C LYS A 10 11.58 -18.46 11.76
N PRO A 11 11.47 -18.50 12.01
CA PRO A 11 10.58 -18.25 11.71
C PRO A 11 9.85 -17.55 11.42
N HIS A 12 9.95 -17.55 11.23
CA HIS A 12 9.32 -16.82 10.73
C HIS A 12 8.39 -16.59 10.37
N PRO A 13 8.33 -16.57 10.67
CA PRO A 13 7.51 -16.39 10.13
C PRO A 13 7.34 -15.53 9.63
N SER A 14 7.67 -15.37 10.07
CA SER A 14 7.49 -14.53 9.60
C SER A 14 7.82 -14.36 8.67
N GLY A 15 8.42 -15.01 8.74
CA GLY A 15 8.91 -14.86 7.62
C GLY A 15 8.08 -14.37 6.70
N ASN A 16 7.17 -14.49 6.97
CA ASN A 16 6.35 -14.02 6.11
C ASN A 16 6.29 -12.61 6.11
N VAL A 17 6.99 -11.95 6.84
CA VAL A 17 7.03 -10.54 6.80
C VAL A 17 7.66 -10.13 5.52
N SER A 18 6.91 -9.57 4.64
CA SER A 18 7.41 -9.07 3.38
C SER A 18 8.35 -7.92 3.61
N ARG A 19 9.44 -7.90 2.88
CA ARG A 19 10.36 -6.78 2.86
C ARG A 19 10.09 -5.87 1.68
N ILE A 20 9.02 -6.11 0.98
CA ILE A 20 8.62 -5.36 -0.18
C ILE A 20 7.44 -4.48 0.18
N ARG A 21 7.45 -3.24 -0.27
CA ARG A 21 6.31 -2.34 -0.08
C ARG A 21 5.20 -2.74 -1.04
N LEU A 22 4.03 -3.03 -0.51
CA LEU A 22 2.90 -3.49 -1.32
C LEU A 22 1.64 -2.70 -1.01
N CYS A 23 0.89 -2.45 -2.08
CA CYS A 23 -0.45 -1.85 -2.02
C CYS A 23 -1.40 -2.84 -2.69
N SER A 24 -2.50 -3.17 -2.02
CA SER A 24 -3.49 -4.10 -2.56
C SER A 24 -4.83 -3.42 -2.72
N VAL A 25 -5.54 -3.74 -3.80
CA VAL A 25 -6.90 -3.26 -4.01
C VAL A 25 -7.85 -4.44 -4.09
N ASN A 26 -9.07 -4.25 -3.56
CA ASN A 26 -10.11 -5.26 -3.60
C ASN A 26 -11.42 -4.55 -3.87
N ARG A 27 -11.92 -4.66 -5.11
CA ARG A 27 -13.15 -3.98 -5.54
C ARG A 27 -14.37 -4.51 -4.80
N LYS A 28 -14.41 -5.80 -4.54
CA LYS A 28 -15.56 -6.41 -3.89
C LYS A 28 -15.86 -5.78 -2.53
N TYR A 29 -14.82 -5.47 -1.78
CA TYR A 29 -14.99 -4.87 -0.46
C TYR A 29 -14.68 -3.38 -0.43
N SER A 30 -14.33 -2.80 -1.57
CA SER A 30 -13.94 -1.39 -1.70
C SER A 30 -12.83 -1.03 -0.72
N ILE A 31 -11.79 -1.83 -0.69
CA ILE A 31 -10.66 -1.63 0.21
C ILE A 31 -9.37 -1.50 -0.59
N LEU A 32 -8.56 -0.50 -0.22
CA LEU A 32 -7.18 -0.39 -0.65
C LEU A 32 -6.34 -0.49 0.61
N SER A 33 -5.30 -1.30 0.61
CA SER A 33 -4.51 -1.51 1.82
C SER A 33 -3.02 -1.46 1.54
N PHE A 34 -2.25 -1.09 2.57
CA PHE A 34 -0.79 -1.10 2.53
C PHE A 34 -0.30 -2.11 3.56
N ASN A 35 0.75 -2.85 3.20
CA ASN A 35 1.28 -3.89 4.08
C ASN A 35 2.17 -3.30 5.18
N ALA A 36 2.57 -4.15 6.12
CA ALA A 36 3.38 -3.73 7.27
C ALA A 36 4.72 -3.12 6.85
N CYS A 37 5.34 -3.64 5.81
CA CYS A 37 6.61 -3.10 5.31
C CYS A 37 6.44 -1.65 4.86
N THR A 38 5.37 -1.35 4.11
CA THR A 38 5.07 0.00 3.65
C THR A 38 4.85 0.93 4.84
N ILE A 39 4.09 0.48 5.84
CA ILE A 39 3.79 1.29 7.00
C ILE A 39 5.07 1.66 7.74
N ARG A 40 5.95 0.70 7.96
CA ARG A 40 7.21 0.94 8.66
C ARG A 40 8.14 1.85 7.89
N ASP A 41 8.31 1.56 6.61
CA ASP A 41 9.24 2.32 5.77
C ASP A 41 8.82 3.76 5.57
N LEU A 42 7.53 4.01 5.43
CA LEU A 42 7.02 5.34 5.13
C LEU A 42 6.53 6.08 6.37
N GLY A 43 6.48 5.43 7.51
CA GLY A 43 6.02 6.07 8.74
C GLY A 43 4.54 6.37 8.75
N MET A 44 3.72 5.49 8.18
CA MET A 44 2.27 5.69 8.15
C MET A 44 1.68 5.37 9.52
N GLU A 45 1.08 6.35 10.13
CA GLU A 45 0.50 6.23 11.46
C GLU A 45 -1.01 6.42 11.43
N LYS A 46 -1.66 6.22 12.57
CA LYS A 46 -3.08 6.51 12.63
C LYS A 46 -3.30 8.02 12.59
N ASP A 47 -4.52 8.42 12.31
CA ASP A 47 -4.91 9.82 12.18
C ASP A 47 -4.22 10.52 11.00
N MET A 48 -3.85 9.75 10.00
CA MET A 48 -3.33 10.28 8.77
C MET A 48 -4.37 10.22 7.66
N ARG A 49 -4.14 11.02 6.64
CA ARG A 49 -4.95 11.00 5.42
C ARG A 49 -4.05 10.78 4.23
N ILE A 50 -4.63 10.25 3.18
CA ILE A 50 -3.90 9.91 1.98
C ILE A 50 -4.60 10.53 0.77
N LEU A 51 -3.81 11.08 -0.14
CA LEU A 51 -4.31 11.60 -1.41
C LEU A 51 -3.78 10.72 -2.52
N PHE A 52 -4.63 10.48 -3.51
CA PHE A 52 -4.22 9.75 -4.70
C PHE A 52 -4.22 10.70 -5.89
N ALA A 53 -3.30 10.49 -6.81
CA ALA A 53 -3.22 11.26 -8.03
C ALA A 53 -2.86 10.35 -9.18
N GLN A 54 -3.35 10.65 -10.35
CA GLN A 54 -3.00 9.92 -11.55
C GLN A 54 -2.52 10.92 -12.59
N ASP A 55 -1.35 10.63 -13.18
CA ASP A 55 -0.83 11.45 -14.26
C ASP A 55 -1.69 11.20 -15.50
N SER A 56 -2.32 12.25 -16.05
CA SER A 56 -3.24 12.10 -17.16
C SER A 56 -2.55 11.68 -18.46
N ASP A 57 -1.26 11.93 -18.59
CA ASP A 57 -0.54 11.56 -19.82
C ASP A 57 -0.07 10.11 -19.80
N THR A 58 0.34 9.63 -18.65
CA THR A 58 0.95 8.29 -18.53
C THR A 58 0.08 7.29 -17.81
N ASN A 59 -1.01 7.74 -17.16
CA ASN A 59 -1.87 6.95 -16.31
C ASN A 59 -1.15 6.34 -15.09
N VAL A 60 -0.01 6.89 -14.72
CA VAL A 60 0.72 6.43 -13.55
C VAL A 60 0.04 6.93 -12.28
N TRP A 61 -0.14 6.05 -11.33
CA TRP A 61 -0.77 6.35 -10.05
C TRP A 61 0.24 6.71 -8.99
N PHE A 62 -0.10 7.70 -8.18
CA PHE A 62 0.72 8.14 -7.06
C PHE A 62 -0.14 8.31 -5.81
N PHE A 63 0.49 8.24 -4.65
CA PHE A 63 -0.16 8.62 -3.41
C PHE A 63 0.79 9.45 -2.55
N ALA A 64 0.21 10.34 -1.76
CA ALA A 64 0.92 11.11 -0.76
C ALA A 64 0.11 11.01 0.54
N PHE A 65 0.78 11.05 1.67
CA PHE A 65 0.09 10.97 2.94
C PHE A 65 0.63 12.00 3.92
N GLY A 66 -0.16 12.34 4.90
CA GLY A 66 0.21 13.32 5.91
C GLY A 66 -0.86 13.41 6.98
N ASP A 67 -0.66 14.32 7.92
CA ASP A 67 -1.60 14.46 9.02
C ASP A 67 -2.93 15.07 8.52
N THR A 68 -3.96 14.92 9.33
CA THR A 68 -5.30 15.35 8.98
C THR A 68 -5.36 16.85 8.67
N ASP A 69 -4.61 17.66 9.36
CA ASP A 69 -4.68 19.12 9.17
C ASP A 69 -4.11 19.55 7.82
N ASN A 70 -3.07 18.88 7.37
CA ASN A 70 -2.42 19.23 6.10
C ASN A 70 -3.06 18.54 4.89
N MET A 71 -3.86 17.53 5.11
CA MET A 71 -4.43 16.71 4.04
C MET A 71 -5.94 16.59 4.16
N LYS A 72 -6.63 17.73 4.31
CA LYS A 72 -8.08 17.72 4.56
C LYS A 72 -8.92 17.00 3.50
N ASP A 73 -8.48 17.03 2.26
CA ASP A 73 -9.21 16.39 1.18
C ASP A 73 -8.84 14.91 1.00
N GLY A 74 -7.92 14.43 1.80
CA GLY A 74 -7.48 13.05 1.70
C GLY A 74 -8.43 12.06 2.35
N SER A 75 -8.33 10.81 1.95
CA SER A 75 -9.08 9.72 2.56
C SER A 75 -8.44 9.35 3.89
N LEU A 76 -9.26 9.04 4.88
CA LEU A 76 -8.76 8.67 6.20
C LEU A 76 -8.10 7.30 6.16
N VAL A 77 -6.93 7.20 6.78
CA VAL A 77 -6.21 5.95 6.89
C VAL A 77 -6.68 5.22 8.15
N ARG A 78 -7.02 3.94 8.00
CA ARG A 78 -7.53 3.13 9.11
C ARG A 78 -6.56 1.99 9.42
N PRO A 79 -5.81 2.08 10.52
CA PRO A 79 -4.87 1.02 10.86
C PRO A 79 -5.59 -0.24 11.32
N GLN A 80 -5.03 -1.38 10.94
CA GLN A 80 -5.49 -2.69 11.42
C GLN A 80 -4.46 -3.16 12.44
N ILE A 81 -4.91 -3.41 13.66
CA ILE A 81 -4.00 -3.74 14.75
C ILE A 81 -4.18 -5.20 15.15
N LYS A 82 -3.08 -5.89 15.33
CA LYS A 82 -3.09 -7.27 15.79
C LYS A 82 -2.00 -7.42 16.83
N ASN A 83 -2.38 -7.89 18.02
CA ASN A 83 -1.45 -8.05 19.15
C ASN A 83 -0.68 -6.76 19.46
N GLY A 84 -1.37 -5.63 19.39
CA GLY A 84 -0.77 -4.33 19.69
C GLY A 84 0.07 -3.73 18.58
N ASN A 85 0.23 -4.42 17.46
CA ASN A 85 1.02 -3.93 16.34
C ASN A 85 0.17 -3.62 15.13
N VAL A 86 0.52 -2.57 14.40
CA VAL A 86 -0.16 -2.23 13.16
C VAL A 86 0.35 -3.18 12.09
N VAL A 87 -0.54 -4.01 11.55
CA VAL A 87 -0.17 -5.01 10.54
C VAL A 87 -0.55 -4.58 9.13
N SER A 88 -1.48 -3.66 8.99
CA SER A 88 -1.83 -3.05 7.71
C SER A 88 -2.58 -1.77 7.96
N VAL A 89 -2.71 -0.93 6.95
CA VAL A 89 -3.64 0.20 6.99
C VAL A 89 -4.55 0.08 5.79
N ARG A 90 -5.79 0.48 5.98
CA ARG A 90 -6.81 0.41 4.95
C ARG A 90 -7.35 1.79 4.64
N VAL A 91 -7.72 1.97 3.38
CA VAL A 91 -8.32 3.20 2.89
C VAL A 91 -9.54 2.82 2.07
N GLN A 92 -10.65 3.51 2.29
CA GLN A 92 -11.84 3.30 1.49
C GLN A 92 -11.98 4.48 0.54
N ASN A 93 -11.66 4.27 -0.71
CA ASN A 93 -11.83 5.28 -1.75
C ASN A 93 -12.32 4.55 -3.00
N LYS A 94 -13.63 4.43 -3.09
CA LYS A 94 -14.26 3.65 -4.15
C LYS A 94 -13.87 4.12 -5.54
N VAL A 95 -13.77 5.41 -5.76
CA VAL A 95 -13.43 5.96 -7.07
C VAL A 95 -12.04 5.51 -7.51
N VAL A 96 -11.05 5.61 -6.64
CA VAL A 96 -9.68 5.21 -6.95
C VAL A 96 -9.60 3.69 -7.15
N ILE A 97 -10.23 2.92 -6.26
CA ILE A 97 -10.21 1.47 -6.32
C ILE A 97 -10.83 0.98 -7.63
N ASP A 98 -12.00 1.51 -8.00
CA ASP A 98 -12.67 1.12 -9.23
C ASP A 98 -11.82 1.47 -10.46
N LYS A 99 -11.20 2.65 -10.47
CA LYS A 99 -10.37 3.05 -11.60
C LYS A 99 -9.15 2.16 -11.76
N ILE A 100 -8.46 1.86 -10.67
CA ILE A 100 -7.30 0.97 -10.73
C ILE A 100 -7.71 -0.42 -11.20
N CYS A 101 -8.79 -0.96 -10.65
CA CYS A 101 -9.27 -2.29 -11.03
C CYS A 101 -9.68 -2.34 -12.49
N ASP A 102 -10.32 -1.30 -13.00
CA ASP A 102 -10.69 -1.24 -14.41
C ASP A 102 -9.45 -1.18 -15.32
N GLU A 103 -8.43 -0.44 -14.91
CA GLU A 103 -7.20 -0.32 -15.70
C GLU A 103 -6.40 -1.61 -15.75
N VAL A 104 -6.34 -2.34 -14.63
CA VAL A 104 -5.61 -3.62 -14.59
C VAL A 104 -6.49 -4.80 -14.96
N LYS A 105 -7.79 -4.56 -15.17
CA LYS A 105 -8.76 -5.58 -15.57
C LYS A 105 -8.86 -6.73 -14.58
N ALA A 106 -8.92 -6.40 -13.32
CA ALA A 106 -9.05 -7.37 -12.24
C ALA A 106 -9.84 -6.76 -11.09
N ASP A 107 -10.52 -7.59 -10.32
CA ASP A 107 -11.24 -7.14 -9.14
C ASP A 107 -10.37 -7.11 -7.90
N ARG A 108 -9.21 -7.72 -7.97
CA ARG A 108 -8.29 -7.80 -6.84
C ARG A 108 -6.87 -7.89 -7.36
N ALA A 109 -6.02 -7.04 -6.89
CA ALA A 109 -4.61 -7.01 -7.33
C ALA A 109 -3.71 -6.43 -6.26
N THR A 110 -2.44 -6.78 -6.32
CA THR A 110 -1.41 -6.26 -5.43
C THR A 110 -0.30 -5.65 -6.28
N PHE A 111 0.19 -4.50 -5.86
CA PHE A 111 1.17 -3.73 -6.61
C PHE A 111 2.37 -3.36 -5.76
N ASN A 112 3.52 -3.24 -6.39
CA ASN A 112 4.72 -2.71 -5.74
C ASN A 112 4.61 -1.19 -5.64
N ILE A 113 5.31 -0.62 -4.66
CA ILE A 113 5.39 0.82 -4.45
C ILE A 113 6.84 1.24 -4.69
N SER A 114 7.02 2.39 -5.34
CA SER A 114 8.36 2.89 -5.64
C SER A 114 9.18 3.11 -4.37
N MET A 115 10.49 2.95 -4.48
CA MET A 115 11.40 3.14 -3.35
C MET A 115 11.64 4.62 -3.06
N HIS A 116 11.62 5.45 -4.09
CA HIS A 116 11.92 6.86 -3.95
C HIS A 116 10.71 7.71 -4.33
N PRO A 117 10.35 8.69 -3.50
CA PRO A 117 9.22 9.54 -3.84
C PRO A 117 9.61 10.61 -4.86
N LYS A 118 8.61 11.10 -5.56
CA LYS A 118 8.73 12.25 -6.43
C LYS A 118 8.21 13.44 -5.62
N ARG A 119 9.01 14.50 -5.52
CA ARG A 119 8.58 15.67 -4.77
C ARG A 119 7.92 16.66 -5.69
N GLU A 120 6.69 17.02 -5.40
CA GLU A 120 5.94 17.97 -6.20
C GLU A 120 4.88 18.64 -5.34
N GLY A 121 4.77 19.96 -5.48
CA GLY A 121 3.79 20.72 -4.72
C GLY A 121 4.00 20.69 -3.21
N GLY A 122 5.23 20.54 -2.78
CA GLY A 122 5.54 20.46 -1.36
C GLY A 122 5.22 19.11 -0.73
N ARG A 123 4.87 18.12 -1.53
CA ARG A 123 4.54 16.78 -1.05
C ARG A 123 5.44 15.74 -1.69
N GLU A 124 5.61 14.60 -0.99
CA GLU A 124 6.31 13.46 -1.51
C GLU A 124 5.28 12.46 -2.03
N TRP A 125 5.36 12.17 -3.31
CA TRP A 125 4.42 11.26 -3.98
C TRP A 125 5.12 9.95 -4.29
N TYR A 126 4.55 8.85 -3.82
CA TYR A 126 5.05 7.51 -4.09
C TYR A 126 4.24 6.89 -5.21
N ARG A 127 4.90 6.23 -6.13
CA ARG A 127 4.23 5.61 -7.26
C ARG A 127 3.71 4.23 -6.88
N ILE A 128 2.47 3.95 -7.29
CA ILE A 128 1.90 2.60 -7.24
C ILE A 128 2.13 2.01 -8.63
N ILE A 129 2.90 0.93 -8.71
CA ILE A 129 3.30 0.38 -9.99
C ILE A 129 2.22 -0.56 -10.50
N THR A 130 1.30 -0.03 -11.29
CA THR A 130 0.16 -0.78 -11.80
C THR A 130 0.42 -1.45 -13.14
N THR A 131 1.50 -1.07 -13.84
CA THR A 131 1.82 -1.62 -15.16
C THR A 131 2.27 -3.08 -15.07
N THR A 132 2.90 -3.46 -13.98
CA THR A 132 3.31 -4.84 -13.76
C THR A 132 2.87 -5.26 -12.37
N PRO A 133 1.62 -5.69 -12.21
CA PRO A 133 1.12 -6.07 -10.88
C PRO A 133 1.96 -7.18 -10.27
N TYR A 134 2.20 -7.08 -8.97
CA TYR A 134 2.91 -8.09 -8.21
C TYR A 134 2.08 -9.38 -8.17
N LYS A 135 0.77 -9.22 -8.03
CA LYS A 135 -0.16 -10.35 -8.00
C LYS A 135 -1.53 -9.88 -8.46
N VAL A 136 -2.19 -10.69 -9.27
CA VAL A 136 -3.54 -10.41 -9.74
C VAL A 136 -4.40 -11.64 -9.43
N GLU A 137 -5.58 -11.39 -8.86
CA GLU A 137 -6.54 -12.45 -8.59
C GLU A 137 -7.86 -12.10 -9.23
N GLU A 138 -8.46 -13.10 -9.89
CA GLU A 138 -9.74 -12.91 -10.52
C GLU A 138 -10.80 -13.64 -9.71
N TYR A 139 -11.99 -13.11 -9.72
CA TYR A 139 -13.12 -13.78 -9.08
C TYR A 139 -13.99 -14.48 -10.11
#